data_b563a5acf6413f51e6bdfa5a26ea6408
#
_entry.id   b563a5acf6413f51e6bdfa5a26ea6408
#
_cell.length_a   1.000
_cell.length_b   1.000
_cell.length_c   1.000
_cell.angle_alpha   90.00
_cell.angle_beta   90.00
_cell.angle_gamma   90.00
#
_symmetry.space_group_name_H-M   'P 1'
#
loop_
_entity.id
_entity.type
_entity.pdbx_description
1 polymer ?
#
loop_
_entity_poly.entity_id
_entity_poly.type
_entity_poly.pdbx_seq_one_letter_code
_entity_poly.pdbx_strand_id
1 'polypeptide(L)'
;GQKAEGKIMKTLAIELRKEKRTGVIPVLLAVGVLGAAYAFVNFLVRKDTLLNLPLDPMDVLLTQLYGVIMILNLFGIVVATCMVYNMEFKGSAIKKMYMLPMSVPAMYLCKFLILTVMFLVAIVLQNLALMQIGMTDLPEGAFEMGTLVRFAGYSFLTSMPVLSFMLLISSRFENMWIPLGVGVAGFLSGMALASSNLAVLMVHPFVLMLKPAVAMSAQPDMAVTVVSLVETVLFLAIALWLAKSKRYE
;
A
#
# COMPACT_ATOMS: atom_id res chain seq x y z
N GLY A 1 -4.81 -18.94 25.69
CA GLY A 1 -5.57 -18.25 24.65
C GLY A 1 -6.07 -16.89 25.11
N GLN A 2 -7.06 -16.84 26.00
CA GLN A 2 -7.79 -15.59 26.38
C GLN A 2 -6.90 -14.44 26.93
N LYS A 3 -5.85 -14.71 27.71
CA LYS A 3 -4.94 -13.65 28.19
C LYS A 3 -4.10 -13.02 27.07
N ALA A 4 -3.70 -13.80 26.08
CA ALA A 4 -2.93 -13.32 24.93
C ALA A 4 -3.82 -12.49 23.99
N GLU A 5 -5.03 -12.95 23.72
CA GLU A 5 -6.02 -12.23 22.91
C GLU A 5 -6.41 -10.88 23.54
N GLY A 6 -6.66 -10.86 24.85
CA GLY A 6 -6.95 -9.61 25.55
C GLY A 6 -5.78 -8.60 25.52
N LYS A 7 -4.54 -9.08 25.50
CA LYS A 7 -3.35 -8.24 25.41
C LYS A 7 -3.19 -7.65 23.99
N ILE A 8 -3.43 -8.44 22.96
CA ILE A 8 -3.38 -7.99 21.56
C ILE A 8 -4.47 -6.95 21.29
N MET A 9 -5.69 -7.19 21.76
CA MET A 9 -6.81 -6.25 21.62
C MET A 9 -6.53 -4.91 22.29
N LYS A 10 -5.94 -4.92 23.48
CA LYS A 10 -5.53 -3.67 24.17
C LYS A 10 -4.45 -2.93 23.40
N THR A 11 -3.44 -3.65 22.89
CA THR A 11 -2.37 -3.05 22.07
C THR A 11 -2.95 -2.42 20.81
N LEU A 12 -3.83 -3.10 20.12
CA LEU A 12 -4.50 -2.59 18.93
C LEU A 12 -5.31 -1.33 19.21
N ALA A 13 -6.07 -1.30 20.31
CA ALA A 13 -6.86 -0.14 20.70
C ALA A 13 -5.98 1.09 21.02
N ILE A 14 -4.84 0.88 21.67
CA ILE A 14 -3.89 1.94 21.97
C ILE A 14 -3.26 2.49 20.68
N GLU A 15 -2.81 1.61 19.79
CA GLU A 15 -2.23 2.00 18.50
C GLU A 15 -3.25 2.75 17.64
N LEU A 16 -4.49 2.29 17.58
CA LEU A 16 -5.56 2.97 16.85
C LEU A 16 -5.82 4.39 17.37
N ARG A 17 -5.79 4.57 18.70
CA ARG A 17 -5.93 5.91 19.31
C ARG A 17 -4.75 6.83 18.98
N LYS A 18 -3.54 6.29 18.94
CA LYS A 18 -2.34 7.04 18.53
C LYS A 18 -2.47 7.49 17.09
N GLU A 19 -2.82 6.57 16.20
CA GLU A 19 -2.89 6.86 14.77
C GLU A 19 -3.99 7.85 14.40
N LYS A 20 -5.09 7.90 15.14
CA LYS A 20 -6.09 8.97 15.02
C LYS A 20 -5.52 10.37 15.30
N ARG A 21 -4.50 10.48 16.15
CA ARG A 21 -3.85 11.75 16.49
C ARG A 21 -2.71 12.11 15.55
N THR A 22 -2.18 11.15 14.77
CA THR A 22 -1.01 11.36 13.90
C THR A 22 -1.35 11.96 12.55
N GLY A 23 -2.61 11.95 12.15
CA GLY A 23 -3.04 12.32 10.81
C GLY A 23 -2.81 11.23 9.75
N VAL A 24 -2.38 10.03 10.12
CA VAL A 24 -2.16 8.90 9.19
C VAL A 24 -3.48 8.45 8.55
N ILE A 25 -4.54 8.32 9.35
CA ILE A 25 -5.86 7.94 8.85
C ILE A 25 -6.38 8.96 7.83
N PRO A 26 -6.39 10.28 8.09
CA PRO A 26 -6.73 11.27 7.09
C PRO A 26 -5.87 11.20 5.83
N VAL A 27 -4.57 10.95 5.93
CA VAL A 27 -3.68 10.84 4.76
C VAL A 27 -4.10 9.68 3.85
N LEU A 28 -4.32 8.49 4.38
CA LEU A 28 -4.73 7.33 3.58
C LEU A 28 -6.15 7.49 3.02
N LEU A 29 -7.08 8.07 3.76
CA LEU A 29 -8.40 8.41 3.23
C LEU A 29 -8.31 9.45 2.12
N ALA A 30 -7.46 10.47 2.27
CA ALA A 30 -7.21 11.47 1.23
C ALA A 30 -6.64 10.84 -0.04
N VAL A 31 -5.73 9.89 0.08
CA VAL A 31 -5.19 9.12 -1.06
C VAL A 31 -6.31 8.36 -1.78
N GLY A 32 -7.21 7.72 -1.04
CA GLY A 32 -8.37 7.05 -1.61
C GLY A 32 -9.30 8.00 -2.37
N VAL A 33 -9.65 9.12 -1.77
CA VAL A 33 -10.53 10.14 -2.37
C VAL A 33 -9.87 10.82 -3.56
N LEU A 34 -8.60 11.20 -3.45
CA LEU A 34 -7.85 11.83 -4.55
C LEU A 34 -7.66 10.88 -5.73
N GLY A 35 -7.41 9.59 -5.46
CA GLY A 35 -7.34 8.57 -6.50
C GLY A 35 -8.67 8.39 -7.23
N ALA A 36 -9.77 8.36 -6.50
CA ALA A 36 -11.12 8.32 -7.08
C ALA A 36 -11.42 9.55 -7.92
N ALA A 37 -11.15 10.75 -7.40
CA ALA A 37 -11.33 12.00 -8.13
C ALA A 37 -10.45 12.06 -9.39
N TYR A 38 -9.22 11.61 -9.29
CA TYR A 38 -8.31 11.52 -10.43
C TYR A 38 -8.86 10.60 -11.53
N ALA A 39 -9.40 9.44 -11.17
CA ALA A 39 -10.00 8.52 -12.14
C ALA A 39 -11.13 9.19 -12.94
N PHE A 40 -12.02 9.91 -12.26
CA PHE A 40 -13.11 10.64 -12.92
C PHE A 40 -12.58 11.76 -13.81
N VAL A 41 -11.66 12.59 -13.31
CA VAL A 41 -11.10 13.71 -14.10
C VAL A 41 -10.33 13.20 -15.31
N ASN A 42 -9.47 12.21 -15.15
CA ASN A 42 -8.71 11.61 -16.24
C ASN A 42 -9.65 11.02 -17.31
N PHE A 43 -10.68 10.32 -16.87
CA PHE A 43 -11.66 9.76 -17.82
C PHE A 43 -12.41 10.85 -18.58
N LEU A 44 -12.90 11.89 -17.89
CA LEU A 44 -13.62 13.00 -18.53
C LEU A 44 -12.76 13.74 -19.56
N VAL A 45 -11.49 13.96 -19.25
CA VAL A 45 -10.57 14.68 -20.14
C VAL A 45 -10.12 13.84 -21.33
N ARG A 46 -9.94 12.53 -21.13
CA ARG A 46 -9.36 11.62 -22.14
C ARG A 46 -10.35 10.63 -22.72
N LYS A 47 -11.64 10.81 -22.50
CA LYS A 47 -12.70 9.88 -22.89
C LYS A 47 -12.58 9.40 -24.34
N ASP A 48 -12.46 10.32 -25.28
CA ASP A 48 -12.40 10.00 -26.71
C ASP A 48 -11.11 9.23 -27.06
N THR A 49 -10.00 9.59 -26.44
CA THR A 49 -8.73 8.89 -26.64
C THR A 49 -8.75 7.48 -26.03
N LEU A 50 -9.28 7.35 -24.81
CA LEU A 50 -9.31 6.08 -24.08
C LEU A 50 -10.25 5.06 -24.74
N LEU A 51 -11.41 5.49 -25.20
CA LEU A 51 -12.40 4.59 -25.86
C LEU A 51 -11.97 4.14 -27.26
N ASN A 52 -11.04 4.85 -27.88
CA ASN A 52 -10.52 4.51 -29.21
C ASN A 52 -9.20 3.74 -29.18
N LEU A 53 -8.68 3.40 -27.99
CA LEU A 53 -7.47 2.58 -27.87
C LEU A 53 -7.73 1.14 -28.36
N PRO A 54 -6.74 0.49 -29.01
CA PRO A 54 -6.84 -0.89 -29.48
C PRO A 54 -6.68 -1.91 -28.33
N LEU A 55 -7.39 -1.70 -27.24
CA LEU A 55 -7.38 -2.54 -26.03
C LEU A 55 -8.81 -2.92 -25.65
N ASP A 56 -8.98 -4.04 -24.98
CA ASP A 56 -10.26 -4.40 -24.39
C ASP A 56 -10.73 -3.32 -23.41
N PRO A 57 -12.05 -3.00 -23.34
CA PRO A 57 -12.57 -1.94 -22.47
C PRO A 57 -12.16 -2.10 -20.99
N MET A 58 -12.10 -3.34 -20.47
CA MET A 58 -11.65 -3.59 -19.11
C MET A 58 -10.15 -3.33 -18.93
N ASP A 59 -9.31 -3.64 -19.93
CA ASP A 59 -7.88 -3.32 -19.89
C ASP A 59 -7.66 -1.79 -19.92
N VAL A 60 -8.44 -1.05 -20.69
CA VAL A 60 -8.41 0.41 -20.69
C VAL A 60 -8.77 0.96 -19.31
N LEU A 61 -9.87 0.49 -18.74
CA LEU A 61 -10.33 0.94 -17.42
C LEU A 61 -9.30 0.69 -16.32
N LEU A 62 -8.76 -0.52 -16.25
CA LEU A 62 -7.92 -0.95 -15.14
C LEU A 62 -6.44 -0.62 -15.31
N THR A 63 -5.95 -0.39 -16.52
CA THR A 63 -4.54 -0.07 -16.75
C THR A 63 -4.30 1.40 -17.03
N GLN A 64 -5.11 2.03 -17.85
CA GLN A 64 -4.93 3.44 -18.23
C GLN A 64 -5.38 4.42 -17.14
N LEU A 65 -6.43 4.11 -16.41
CA LEU A 65 -6.90 4.94 -15.31
C LEU A 65 -6.17 4.63 -14.00
N TYR A 66 -5.81 3.39 -13.77
CA TYR A 66 -5.25 2.95 -12.49
C TYR A 66 -3.74 3.19 -12.34
N GLY A 67 -3.01 3.43 -13.44
CA GLY A 67 -1.56 3.59 -13.41
C GLY A 67 -1.10 4.75 -12.52
N VAL A 68 -1.70 5.93 -12.65
CA VAL A 68 -1.38 7.09 -11.80
C VAL A 68 -1.93 6.92 -10.39
N ILE A 69 -3.06 6.24 -10.23
CA ILE A 69 -3.59 5.90 -8.91
C ILE A 69 -2.59 5.03 -8.13
N MET A 70 -1.90 4.10 -8.78
CA MET A 70 -0.85 3.29 -8.14
C MET A 70 0.33 4.13 -7.67
N ILE A 71 0.75 5.12 -8.43
CA ILE A 71 1.81 6.05 -8.01
C ILE A 71 1.36 6.84 -6.78
N LEU A 72 0.14 7.34 -6.80
CA LEU A 72 -0.45 8.04 -5.65
C LEU A 72 -0.53 7.14 -4.41
N ASN A 73 -0.93 5.88 -4.59
CA ASN A 73 -0.97 4.88 -3.52
C ASN A 73 0.43 4.59 -2.96
N LEU A 74 1.43 4.49 -3.81
CA LEU A 74 2.82 4.28 -3.41
C LEU A 74 3.30 5.42 -2.50
N PHE A 75 3.14 6.66 -2.91
CA PHE A 75 3.51 7.82 -2.09
C PHE A 75 2.67 7.91 -0.81
N GLY A 76 1.39 7.55 -0.86
CA GLY A 76 0.54 7.44 0.31
C GLY A 76 1.07 6.45 1.34
N ILE A 77 1.52 5.28 0.91
CA ILE A 77 2.16 4.27 1.77
C ILE A 77 3.47 4.80 2.35
N VAL A 78 4.32 5.41 1.54
CA VAL A 78 5.60 5.97 1.99
C VAL A 78 5.38 7.02 3.06
N VAL A 79 4.49 7.98 2.84
CA VAL A 79 4.20 9.04 3.81
C VAL A 79 3.57 8.47 5.07
N ALA A 80 2.57 7.60 4.95
CA ALA A 80 1.87 7.02 6.10
C ALA A 80 2.81 6.21 7.01
N THR A 81 3.67 5.37 6.45
CA THR A 81 4.64 4.59 7.21
C THR A 81 5.68 5.46 7.92
N CYS A 82 6.14 6.52 7.27
CA CYS A 82 7.05 7.49 7.88
C CYS A 82 6.38 8.24 9.04
N MET A 83 5.13 8.67 8.89
CA MET A 83 4.39 9.40 9.92
C MET A 83 4.15 8.56 11.17
N VAL A 84 3.77 7.29 11.00
CA VAL A 84 3.47 6.37 12.10
C VAL A 84 4.65 6.23 13.07
N TYR A 85 5.85 6.08 12.56
CA TYR A 85 7.04 5.93 13.39
C TYR A 85 7.69 7.25 13.81
N ASN A 86 7.58 8.30 13.00
CA ASN A 86 8.11 9.62 13.38
C ASN A 86 7.51 10.12 14.69
N MET A 87 6.25 9.83 14.95
CA MET A 87 5.61 10.18 16.23
C MET A 87 6.13 9.37 17.40
N GLU A 88 6.49 8.11 17.19
CA GLU A 88 7.07 7.27 18.25
C GLU A 88 8.44 7.78 18.70
N PHE A 89 9.23 8.35 17.79
CA PHE A 89 10.55 8.90 18.08
C PHE A 89 10.52 10.31 18.67
N LYS A 90 9.44 11.08 18.44
CA LYS A 90 9.31 12.44 18.98
C LYS A 90 9.14 12.46 20.51
N GLY A 91 9.87 13.35 21.15
CA GLY A 91 9.70 13.63 22.57
C GLY A 91 10.03 12.46 23.51
N SER A 92 10.90 11.56 23.09
CA SER A 92 11.23 10.33 23.85
C SER A 92 10.01 9.42 24.10
N ALA A 93 8.97 9.55 23.30
CA ALA A 93 7.76 8.74 23.42
C ALA A 93 8.08 7.24 23.34
N ILE A 94 9.06 6.86 22.52
CA ILE A 94 9.52 5.49 22.40
C ILE A 94 10.09 4.95 23.73
N LYS A 95 10.86 5.74 24.49
CA LYS A 95 11.37 5.35 25.80
C LYS A 95 10.24 5.15 26.81
N LYS A 96 9.23 6.00 26.79
CA LYS A 96 8.04 5.85 27.64
C LYS A 96 7.21 4.61 27.27
N MET A 97 7.22 4.21 26.01
CA MET A 97 6.48 3.03 25.53
C MET A 97 7.16 1.72 25.94
N TYR A 98 8.49 1.69 26.09
CA TYR A 98 9.18 0.52 26.65
C TYR A 98 8.88 0.26 28.11
N MET A 99 8.38 1.27 28.83
CA MET A 99 7.89 1.13 30.21
C MET A 99 6.46 0.56 30.29
N LEU A 100 5.76 0.49 29.17
CA LEU A 100 4.44 -0.12 29.10
C LEU A 100 4.56 -1.64 28.90
N PRO A 101 3.59 -2.45 29.37
CA PRO A 101 3.62 -3.91 29.24
C PRO A 101 3.30 -4.38 27.81
N MET A 102 3.70 -3.62 26.80
CA MET A 102 3.50 -3.92 25.38
C MET A 102 4.84 -4.34 24.76
N SER A 103 4.80 -5.44 23.99
CA SER A 103 5.98 -5.87 23.25
C SER A 103 6.15 -5.06 21.96
N VAL A 104 7.41 -4.71 21.64
CA VAL A 104 7.76 -3.98 20.40
C VAL A 104 7.31 -4.73 19.15
N PRO A 105 7.44 -6.08 19.04
CA PRO A 105 6.88 -6.82 17.92
C PRO A 105 5.37 -6.68 17.77
N ALA A 106 4.63 -6.70 18.88
CA ALA A 106 3.17 -6.55 18.83
C ALA A 106 2.76 -5.15 18.34
N MET A 107 3.50 -4.11 18.71
CA MET A 107 3.28 -2.75 18.21
C MET A 107 3.48 -2.67 16.69
N TYR A 108 4.54 -3.26 16.18
CA TYR A 108 4.80 -3.29 14.74
C TYR A 108 3.66 -3.99 13.97
N LEU A 109 3.23 -5.16 14.45
CA LEU A 109 2.11 -5.90 13.84
C LEU A 109 0.80 -5.12 13.88
N CYS A 110 0.51 -4.44 14.99
CA CYS A 110 -0.70 -3.61 15.08
C CYS A 110 -0.64 -2.42 14.12
N LYS A 111 0.50 -1.76 13.99
CA LYS A 111 0.71 -0.68 13.00
C LYS A 111 0.52 -1.19 11.58
N PHE A 112 1.13 -2.32 11.25
CA PHE A 112 0.98 -2.97 9.96
C PHE A 112 -0.49 -3.30 9.65
N LEU A 113 -1.20 -3.87 10.60
CA LEU A 113 -2.61 -4.23 10.44
C LEU A 113 -3.48 -2.99 10.20
N ILE A 114 -3.30 -1.92 10.98
CA ILE A 114 -4.08 -0.69 10.84
C ILE A 114 -3.82 -0.04 9.49
N LEU A 115 -2.55 0.07 9.08
CA LEU A 115 -2.20 0.64 7.78
C LEU A 115 -2.73 -0.21 6.62
N THR A 116 -2.69 -1.52 6.74
CA THR A 116 -3.24 -2.45 5.75
C THR A 116 -4.74 -2.28 5.58
N VAL A 117 -5.49 -2.19 6.69
CA VAL A 117 -6.94 -1.99 6.66
C VAL A 117 -7.29 -0.62 6.07
N MET A 118 -6.60 0.44 6.47
CA MET A 118 -6.83 1.78 5.94
C MET A 118 -6.47 1.88 4.45
N PHE A 119 -5.41 1.22 4.03
CA PHE A 119 -5.04 1.14 2.62
C PHE A 119 -6.07 0.36 1.80
N LEU A 120 -6.61 -0.72 2.36
CA LEU A 120 -7.71 -1.47 1.72
C LEU A 120 -8.95 -0.58 1.52
N VAL A 121 -9.29 0.24 2.51
CA VAL A 121 -10.38 1.23 2.38
C VAL A 121 -10.10 2.21 1.24
N ALA A 122 -8.87 2.71 1.12
CA ALA A 122 -8.47 3.59 0.01
C ALA A 122 -8.65 2.91 -1.36
N ILE A 123 -8.21 1.67 -1.48
CA ILE A 123 -8.39 0.87 -2.72
C ILE A 123 -9.87 0.66 -3.03
N VAL A 124 -10.69 0.36 -2.04
CA VAL A 124 -12.14 0.21 -2.23
C VAL A 124 -12.78 1.50 -2.76
N LEU A 125 -12.44 2.65 -2.19
CA LEU A 125 -12.93 3.96 -2.65
C LEU A 125 -12.54 4.22 -4.12
N GLN A 126 -11.30 3.94 -4.49
CA GLN A 126 -10.81 4.09 -5.87
C GLN A 126 -11.52 3.15 -6.83
N ASN A 127 -11.73 1.90 -6.44
CA ASN A 127 -12.42 0.92 -7.26
C ASN A 127 -13.93 1.18 -7.39
N LEU A 128 -14.56 1.82 -6.41
CA LEU A 128 -15.94 2.30 -6.55
C LEU A 128 -16.05 3.36 -7.65
N ALA A 129 -15.08 4.25 -7.76
CA ALA A 129 -15.01 5.22 -8.85
C ALA A 129 -14.83 4.52 -10.22
N LEU A 130 -13.94 3.55 -10.32
CA LEU A 130 -13.73 2.76 -11.54
C LEU A 130 -14.97 1.94 -11.90
N MET A 131 -15.66 1.38 -10.92
CA MET A 131 -16.93 0.68 -11.12
C MET A 131 -17.99 1.61 -11.71
N GLN A 132 -18.14 2.81 -11.17
CA GLN A 132 -19.08 3.80 -11.68
C GLN A 132 -18.79 4.18 -13.14
N ILE A 133 -17.53 4.44 -13.46
CA ILE A 133 -17.08 4.73 -14.84
C ILE A 133 -17.37 3.53 -15.75
N GLY A 134 -17.04 2.33 -15.32
CA GLY A 134 -17.23 1.11 -16.07
C GLY A 134 -18.71 0.81 -16.37
N MET A 135 -19.57 1.02 -15.40
CA MET A 135 -21.02 0.77 -15.56
C MET A 135 -21.73 1.82 -16.43
N THR A 136 -21.26 3.06 -16.43
CA THR A 136 -21.94 4.17 -17.12
C THR A 136 -21.35 4.48 -18.50
N ASP A 137 -20.06 4.34 -18.68
CA ASP A 137 -19.34 4.90 -19.83
C ASP A 137 -18.70 3.85 -20.75
N LEU A 138 -18.53 2.61 -20.30
CA LEU A 138 -18.09 1.52 -21.17
C LEU A 138 -19.22 1.01 -22.05
N PRO A 139 -18.90 0.40 -23.23
CA PRO A 139 -19.91 -0.24 -24.07
C PRO A 139 -20.73 -1.28 -23.29
N GLU A 140 -22.00 -1.43 -23.67
CA GLU A 140 -22.90 -2.42 -23.04
C GLU A 140 -22.28 -3.82 -23.05
N GLY A 141 -22.31 -4.47 -21.89
CA GLY A 141 -21.76 -5.83 -21.69
C GLY A 141 -20.23 -5.91 -21.61
N ALA A 142 -19.50 -4.80 -21.72
CA ALA A 142 -18.04 -4.78 -21.64
C ALA A 142 -17.53 -4.75 -20.19
N PHE A 143 -18.31 -4.22 -19.25
CA PHE A 143 -17.92 -4.15 -17.85
C PHE A 143 -18.11 -5.49 -17.12
N GLU A 144 -17.05 -5.98 -16.52
CA GLU A 144 -17.05 -7.21 -15.71
C GLU A 144 -16.62 -6.93 -14.27
N MET A 145 -17.58 -7.04 -13.35
CA MET A 145 -17.33 -6.84 -11.92
C MET A 145 -16.28 -7.83 -11.35
N GLY A 146 -16.31 -9.08 -11.79
CA GLY A 146 -15.35 -10.10 -11.36
C GLY A 146 -13.91 -9.76 -11.73
N THR A 147 -13.69 -9.20 -12.91
CA THR A 147 -12.38 -8.72 -13.35
C THR A 147 -11.90 -7.53 -12.53
N LEU A 148 -12.79 -6.57 -12.25
CA LEU A 148 -12.50 -5.43 -11.38
C LEU A 148 -12.07 -5.87 -9.98
N VAL A 149 -12.82 -6.76 -9.35
CA VAL A 149 -12.53 -7.25 -7.99
C VAL A 149 -11.21 -8.03 -7.94
N ARG A 150 -10.96 -8.88 -8.93
CA ARG A 150 -9.69 -9.62 -9.02
C ARG A 150 -8.50 -8.69 -9.21
N PHE A 151 -8.62 -7.68 -10.03
CA PHE A 151 -7.55 -6.69 -10.23
C PHE A 151 -7.34 -5.82 -8.98
N ALA A 152 -8.40 -5.44 -8.28
CA ALA A 152 -8.32 -4.74 -7.01
C ALA A 152 -7.55 -5.56 -5.96
N GLY A 153 -7.87 -6.83 -5.80
CA GLY A 153 -7.14 -7.74 -4.92
C GLY A 153 -5.67 -7.92 -5.33
N TYR A 154 -5.42 -8.04 -6.62
CA TYR A 154 -4.06 -8.11 -7.18
C TYR A 154 -3.23 -6.85 -6.86
N SER A 155 -3.77 -5.66 -7.11
CA SER A 155 -3.08 -4.41 -6.80
C SER A 155 -2.88 -4.20 -5.29
N PHE A 156 -3.82 -4.64 -4.47
CA PHE A 156 -3.66 -4.65 -3.02
C PHE A 156 -2.51 -5.56 -2.58
N LEU A 157 -2.46 -6.80 -3.05
CA LEU A 157 -1.42 -7.75 -2.69
C LEU A 157 -0.03 -7.32 -3.16
N THR A 158 0.08 -6.74 -4.35
CA THR A 158 1.35 -6.22 -4.88
C THR A 158 1.85 -4.96 -4.18
N SER A 159 0.98 -4.28 -3.44
CA SER A 159 1.34 -3.12 -2.61
C SER A 159 1.86 -3.51 -1.22
N MET A 160 1.58 -4.72 -0.75
CA MET A 160 1.98 -5.17 0.58
C MET A 160 3.49 -5.26 0.80
N PRO A 161 4.33 -5.68 -0.17
CA PRO A 161 5.79 -5.62 -0.02
C PRO A 161 6.31 -4.21 0.28
N VAL A 162 5.81 -3.19 -0.41
CA VAL A 162 6.19 -1.80 -0.16
C VAL A 162 5.75 -1.34 1.23
N LEU A 163 4.52 -1.68 1.62
CA LEU A 163 4.00 -1.32 2.95
C LEU A 163 4.86 -1.94 4.07
N SER A 164 5.13 -3.24 3.99
CA SER A 164 5.93 -3.96 4.98
C SER A 164 7.39 -3.50 5.00
N PHE A 165 7.99 -3.28 3.83
CA PHE A 165 9.35 -2.77 3.69
C PHE A 165 9.48 -1.35 4.26
N MET A 166 8.61 -0.43 3.87
CA MET A 166 8.64 0.96 4.34
C MET A 166 8.37 1.05 5.84
N LEU A 167 7.49 0.23 6.37
CA LEU A 167 7.23 0.17 7.80
C LEU A 167 8.46 -0.36 8.56
N LEU A 168 9.15 -1.37 8.02
CA LEU A 168 10.41 -1.88 8.54
C LEU A 168 11.48 -0.78 8.60
N ILE A 169 11.72 -0.08 7.48
CA ILE A 169 12.71 1.00 7.40
C ILE A 169 12.36 2.13 8.36
N SER A 170 11.10 2.58 8.39
CA SER A 170 10.65 3.65 9.28
C SER A 170 10.81 3.29 10.76
N SER A 171 10.68 2.02 11.12
CA SER A 171 10.88 1.54 12.49
C SER A 171 12.34 1.58 12.96
N ARG A 172 13.28 1.71 12.05
CA ARG A 172 14.73 1.62 12.32
C ARG A 172 15.44 2.98 12.39
N PHE A 173 14.89 4.00 11.77
CA PHE A 173 15.52 5.31 11.65
C PHE A 173 14.67 6.37 12.34
N GLU A 174 15.26 7.11 13.27
CA GLU A 174 14.61 8.23 13.97
C GLU A 174 14.38 9.45 13.03
N ASN A 175 15.33 9.65 12.13
CA ASN A 175 15.23 10.72 11.14
C ASN A 175 14.28 10.33 10.01
N MET A 176 13.13 10.98 9.94
CA MET A 176 12.08 10.74 8.94
C MET A 176 12.58 10.93 7.50
N TRP A 177 13.59 11.76 7.27
CA TRP A 177 14.12 12.01 5.93
C TRP A 177 14.80 10.78 5.31
N ILE A 178 15.32 9.87 6.14
CA ILE A 178 15.94 8.63 5.65
C ILE A 178 14.90 7.69 5.04
N PRO A 179 13.81 7.30 5.73
CA PRO A 179 12.73 6.52 5.11
C PRO A 179 12.09 7.21 3.91
N LEU A 180 11.87 8.53 3.96
CA LEU A 180 11.35 9.27 2.82
C LEU A 180 12.28 9.19 1.61
N GLY A 181 13.58 9.36 1.82
CA GLY A 181 14.60 9.22 0.76
C GLY A 181 14.63 7.81 0.17
N VAL A 182 14.53 6.78 1.00
CA VAL A 182 14.42 5.38 0.57
C VAL A 182 13.16 5.17 -0.28
N GLY A 183 12.04 5.74 0.14
CA GLY A 183 10.78 5.67 -0.61
C GLY A 183 10.87 6.32 -1.99
N VAL A 184 11.47 7.50 -2.08
CA VAL A 184 11.69 8.20 -3.36
C VAL A 184 12.65 7.44 -4.26
N ALA A 185 13.77 6.97 -3.73
CA ALA A 185 14.74 6.16 -4.48
C ALA A 185 14.11 4.83 -4.95
N GLY A 186 13.31 4.20 -4.10
CA GLY A 186 12.54 3.01 -4.44
C GLY A 186 11.56 3.27 -5.58
N PHE A 187 10.82 4.37 -5.54
CA PHE A 187 9.91 4.77 -6.61
C PHE A 187 10.64 5.00 -7.94
N LEU A 188 11.71 5.78 -7.94
CA LEU A 188 12.46 6.09 -9.15
C LEU A 188 13.09 4.84 -9.76
N SER A 189 13.73 4.01 -8.95
CA SER A 189 14.31 2.73 -9.42
C SER A 189 13.23 1.74 -9.85
N GLY A 190 12.11 1.68 -9.13
CA GLY A 190 10.96 0.86 -9.48
C GLY A 190 10.35 1.24 -10.83
N MET A 191 10.17 2.52 -11.09
CA MET A 191 9.70 3.03 -12.38
C MET A 191 10.65 2.67 -13.53
N ALA A 192 11.95 2.80 -13.30
CA ALA A 192 12.96 2.48 -14.31
C ALA A 192 13.00 0.98 -14.66
N LEU A 193 12.71 0.11 -13.69
CA LEU A 193 12.90 -1.34 -13.82
C LEU A 193 11.57 -2.12 -13.99
N ALA A 194 10.42 -1.52 -13.75
CA ALA A 194 9.13 -2.21 -13.76
C ALA A 194 8.75 -2.82 -15.11
N SER A 195 9.17 -2.21 -16.20
CA SER A 195 8.92 -2.69 -17.57
C SER A 195 9.87 -3.81 -18.01
N SER A 196 10.91 -4.11 -17.24
CA SER A 196 11.86 -5.19 -17.54
C SER A 196 11.25 -6.56 -17.29
N ASN A 197 11.56 -7.51 -18.18
CA ASN A 197 11.11 -8.90 -18.05
C ASN A 197 12.08 -9.79 -17.25
N LEU A 198 13.13 -9.21 -16.66
CA LEU A 198 14.07 -9.95 -15.83
C LEU A 198 13.43 -10.38 -14.51
N ALA A 199 13.33 -11.68 -14.28
CA ALA A 199 12.70 -12.22 -13.07
C ALA A 199 13.41 -11.81 -11.78
N VAL A 200 14.72 -11.57 -11.81
CA VAL A 200 15.49 -11.12 -10.65
C VAL A 200 15.03 -9.76 -10.11
N LEU A 201 14.46 -8.92 -10.96
CA LEU A 201 13.96 -7.59 -10.56
C LEU A 201 12.68 -7.65 -9.73
N MET A 202 11.99 -8.79 -9.70
CA MET A 202 10.86 -9.01 -8.80
C MET A 202 11.24 -9.05 -7.32
N VAL A 203 12.53 -9.13 -6.99
CA VAL A 203 13.02 -8.95 -5.61
C VAL A 203 12.85 -7.50 -5.14
N HIS A 204 12.75 -6.55 -6.04
CA HIS A 204 12.55 -5.14 -5.72
C HIS A 204 11.08 -4.87 -5.38
N PRO A 205 10.73 -4.47 -4.13
CA PRO A 205 9.33 -4.34 -3.72
C PRO A 205 8.55 -3.28 -4.51
N PHE A 206 9.19 -2.18 -4.88
CA PHE A 206 8.56 -1.12 -5.69
C PHE A 206 8.30 -1.56 -7.14
N VAL A 207 9.14 -2.42 -7.69
CA VAL A 207 8.89 -3.06 -8.99
C VAL A 207 7.62 -3.91 -8.94
N LEU A 208 7.43 -4.70 -7.89
CA LEU A 208 6.22 -5.50 -7.70
C LEU A 208 4.96 -4.64 -7.66
N MET A 209 4.99 -3.54 -6.92
CA MET A 209 3.85 -2.64 -6.80
C MET A 209 3.49 -1.96 -8.13
N LEU A 210 4.48 -1.65 -8.96
CA LEU A 210 4.28 -0.97 -10.23
C LEU A 210 4.00 -1.93 -11.40
N LYS A 211 4.25 -3.22 -11.26
CA LYS A 211 3.98 -4.23 -12.31
C LYS A 211 2.54 -4.19 -12.84
N PRO A 212 1.49 -4.14 -12.02
CA PRO A 212 0.12 -4.04 -12.52
C PRO A 212 -0.14 -2.81 -13.40
N ALA A 213 0.52 -1.68 -13.10
CA ALA A 213 0.36 -0.45 -13.87
C ALA A 213 1.02 -0.50 -15.24
N VAL A 214 2.09 -1.29 -15.40
CA VAL A 214 2.88 -1.38 -16.65
C VAL A 214 2.38 -2.46 -17.58
N ALA A 215 1.64 -3.45 -17.05
CA ALA A 215 1.28 -4.69 -17.77
C ALA A 215 0.16 -4.50 -18.77
N MET A 216 -0.35 -3.45 -19.18
CA MET A 216 -1.38 -3.23 -20.22
C MET A 216 -2.50 -4.30 -20.26
N SER A 217 -2.69 -5.05 -19.18
CA SER A 217 -3.66 -6.13 -19.03
C SER A 217 -4.33 -6.10 -17.66
N ALA A 218 -5.63 -6.32 -17.65
CA ALA A 218 -6.43 -6.44 -16.42
C ALA A 218 -6.28 -7.81 -15.74
N GLN A 219 -5.54 -8.76 -16.35
CA GLN A 219 -5.35 -10.09 -15.78
C GLN A 219 -4.22 -10.09 -14.74
N PRO A 220 -4.47 -10.61 -13.52
CA PRO A 220 -3.43 -10.77 -12.51
C PRO A 220 -2.31 -11.72 -12.97
N ASP A 221 -1.07 -11.33 -12.72
CA ASP A 221 0.09 -12.20 -12.90
C ASP A 221 0.32 -13.01 -11.62
N MET A 222 0.19 -14.33 -11.72
CA MET A 222 0.35 -15.24 -10.57
C MET A 222 1.77 -15.23 -10.01
N ALA A 223 2.78 -15.10 -10.85
CA ALA A 223 4.18 -15.04 -10.40
C ALA A 223 4.41 -13.78 -9.55
N VAL A 224 3.94 -12.64 -10.01
CA VAL A 224 4.02 -11.36 -9.26
C VAL A 224 3.25 -11.46 -7.94
N THR A 225 2.07 -12.07 -7.93
CA THR A 225 1.27 -12.26 -6.72
C THR A 225 1.99 -13.13 -5.70
N VAL A 226 2.52 -14.26 -6.11
CA VAL A 226 3.24 -15.19 -5.22
C VAL A 226 4.50 -14.55 -4.65
N VAL A 227 5.31 -13.90 -5.48
CA VAL A 227 6.51 -13.19 -5.03
C VAL A 227 6.15 -12.07 -4.07
N SER A 228 5.07 -11.34 -4.30
CA SER A 228 4.58 -10.28 -3.39
C SER A 228 4.20 -10.84 -2.02
N LEU A 229 3.50 -11.96 -1.97
CA LEU A 229 3.14 -12.61 -0.70
C LEU A 229 4.37 -13.10 0.07
N VAL A 230 5.29 -13.76 -0.62
CA VAL A 230 6.55 -14.25 -0.02
C VAL A 230 7.38 -13.09 0.52
N GLU A 231 7.53 -12.02 -0.24
CA GLU A 231 8.32 -10.86 0.13
C GLU A 231 7.71 -10.10 1.31
N THR A 232 6.39 -9.98 1.35
CA THR A 232 5.65 -9.40 2.48
C THR A 232 5.92 -10.19 3.77
N VAL A 233 5.81 -11.51 3.71
CA VAL A 233 6.10 -12.39 4.87
C VAL A 233 7.55 -12.27 5.30
N LEU A 234 8.50 -12.21 4.37
CA LEU A 234 9.91 -12.03 4.68
C LEU A 234 10.19 -10.70 5.38
N PHE A 235 9.65 -9.60 4.90
CA PHE A 235 9.83 -8.29 5.53
C PHE A 235 9.19 -8.24 6.92
N LEU A 236 8.01 -8.84 7.09
CA LEU A 236 7.38 -8.95 8.41
C LEU A 236 8.22 -9.80 9.37
N ALA A 237 8.74 -10.93 8.92
CA ALA A 237 9.60 -11.80 9.72
C ALA A 237 10.89 -11.09 10.15
N ILE A 238 11.54 -10.37 9.23
CA ILE A 238 12.75 -9.59 9.52
C ILE A 238 12.43 -8.48 10.53
N ALA A 239 11.31 -7.76 10.34
CA ALA A 239 10.90 -6.70 11.25
C ALA A 239 10.64 -7.21 12.67
N LEU A 240 9.95 -8.34 12.81
CA LEU A 240 9.68 -8.97 14.10
C LEU A 240 10.94 -9.50 14.78
N TRP A 241 11.86 -10.08 14.00
CA TRP A 241 13.14 -10.55 14.51
C TRP A 241 14.01 -9.38 15.02
N LEU A 242 14.10 -8.30 14.24
CA LEU A 242 14.82 -7.10 14.64
C LEU A 242 14.17 -6.41 15.85
N ALA A 243 12.86 -6.42 15.96
CA ALA A 243 12.15 -5.87 17.10
C ALA A 243 12.39 -6.65 18.40
N LYS A 244 12.57 -7.97 18.30
CA LYS A 244 12.93 -8.81 19.45
C LYS A 244 14.38 -8.64 19.90
N SER A 245 15.31 -8.41 18.96
CA SER A 245 16.73 -8.28 19.24
C SER A 245 17.13 -6.95 19.86
N LYS A 246 16.30 -5.91 19.72
CA LYS A 246 16.50 -4.65 20.42
C LYS A 246 15.94 -4.75 21.85
N ARG A 247 16.76 -5.24 22.77
CA ARG A 247 16.69 -4.77 24.16
C ARG A 247 17.47 -3.45 24.17
N TYR A 248 16.79 -2.37 24.40
CA TYR A 248 17.47 -1.09 24.59
C TYR A 248 18.13 -1.13 25.96
N GLU A 249 19.46 -1.16 25.97
CA GLU A 249 20.26 -0.83 27.13
C GLU A 249 20.11 0.64 27.47
#